data_c2e2a9c7ab28cd48e50e4042e7e03594
#
_entry.id   c2e2a9c7ab28cd48e50e4042e7e03594
#
_cell.length_a   1.000
_cell.length_b   1.000
_cell.length_c   1.000
_cell.angle_alpha   90.00
_cell.angle_beta   90.00
_cell.angle_gamma   90.00
#
_symmetry.space_group_name_H-M   'P 1'
#
loop_
_entity.id
_entity.type
_entity.pdbx_description
1 polymer ?
#
loop_
_entity_poly.entity_id
_entity_poly.type
_entity_poly.pdbx_seq_one_letter_code
_entity_poly.pdbx_strand_id
1 'polypeptide(L)'
;MTANIPEIFASNVFNEEVMKARLPKNVYKNYKRTIQQREPLDMTTADFIANAIKDWAIEKGATHYTHWFQPMTGSTAEKHDSFISVGANGTAIMEFSGKALVKGEPDASSFPSGGLRRTDSARGYTAWDPTSYCFVKEGSLYIPTVFVSYTGEILDKKTPLLRSMDALSTTAVRFLKLFGNERVTRVTSTVGAEQEYFLIDKAMFDQREDLILTGRTLFGAKPPKGQELDDQYFANLKPRIAAYMAELDEELWKLGIYSKTKHNEVAPAQHEMAPIFTTSNLGTDQNELAMEVMEKVALRHGLVCLLHEKPFEGVNGSGKHNNWSMSTDDGQNLLDPGDTPMENLQFLTILCALIKGVDEYADLMRLSAASAGNDHRLGADEAPPAIISMFLGEELEAVLKAIENDEAYKTQSSTFEIGVNALPSFPKDSTDRNRTSPFAFTGNRFEFRMVGSSDNIACPNALLNTIVAEELSQFIERLEPFKGSNGFENEVKKLLKEVIKEHSRIIFNGDGYSAEWIKEAEKRGLPNYPSTVDCMPHYTDEKNLRIFRKFGIYNRNELTARTEIHLEKYSKTIR
;
A
#
# COMPACT_ATOMS: atom_id res chain seq x y z
N MET A 1 24.21 23.30 -4.83
CA MET A 1 23.35 24.12 -3.93
C MET A 1 22.48 23.15 -3.16
N THR A 2 22.41 23.24 -1.84
CA THR A 2 21.47 22.42 -1.08
C THR A 2 20.07 22.89 -1.41
N ALA A 3 19.24 21.98 -1.93
CA ALA A 3 17.85 22.28 -2.26
C ALA A 3 17.10 22.74 -0.98
N ASN A 4 16.38 23.86 -1.05
CA ASN A 4 15.48 24.27 0.02
C ASN A 4 14.23 23.38 -0.06
N ILE A 5 14.17 22.35 0.76
CA ILE A 5 13.09 21.33 0.70
C ILE A 5 11.69 21.98 0.73
N PRO A 6 11.36 22.93 1.64
CA PRO A 6 10.06 23.57 1.63
C PRO A 6 9.69 24.28 0.30
N GLU A 7 10.67 24.79 -0.43
CA GLU A 7 10.41 25.49 -1.71
C GLU A 7 10.20 24.53 -2.88
N ILE A 8 10.88 23.37 -2.87
CA ILE A 8 10.79 22.41 -3.96
C ILE A 8 9.69 21.36 -3.75
N PHE A 9 9.27 21.14 -2.49
CA PHE A 9 8.30 20.10 -2.17
C PHE A 9 6.98 20.32 -2.90
N ALA A 10 6.51 19.28 -3.59
CA ALA A 10 5.30 19.26 -4.40
C ALA A 10 5.26 20.38 -5.50
N SER A 11 6.44 20.91 -5.89
CA SER A 11 6.52 21.96 -6.93
C SER A 11 5.95 21.51 -8.27
N ASN A 12 5.91 20.19 -8.53
CA ASN A 12 5.37 19.59 -9.75
C ASN A 12 4.02 18.90 -9.53
N VAL A 13 3.29 19.24 -8.45
CA VAL A 13 1.99 18.64 -8.10
C VAL A 13 0.90 19.71 -8.09
N PHE A 14 -0.22 19.44 -8.72
CA PHE A 14 -1.41 20.27 -8.65
C PHE A 14 -2.19 19.96 -7.37
N ASN A 15 -1.61 20.33 -6.23
CA ASN A 15 -2.11 20.05 -4.89
C ASN A 15 -3.19 21.05 -4.44
N GLU A 16 -3.70 20.89 -3.21
CA GLU A 16 -4.74 21.77 -2.65
C GLU A 16 -4.32 23.25 -2.57
N GLU A 17 -3.06 23.54 -2.31
CA GLU A 17 -2.55 24.91 -2.26
C GLU A 17 -2.62 25.58 -3.65
N VAL A 18 -2.15 24.86 -4.67
CA VAL A 18 -2.23 25.31 -6.06
C VAL A 18 -3.68 25.45 -6.51
N MET A 19 -4.55 24.51 -6.15
CA MET A 19 -5.99 24.58 -6.43
C MET A 19 -6.65 25.81 -5.81
N LYS A 20 -6.37 26.09 -4.55
CA LYS A 20 -6.90 27.26 -3.85
C LYS A 20 -6.46 28.59 -4.48
N ALA A 21 -5.23 28.64 -4.99
CA ALA A 21 -4.69 29.82 -5.64
C ALA A 21 -5.27 30.05 -7.05
N ARG A 22 -5.65 28.99 -7.77
CA ARG A 22 -6.02 29.06 -9.20
C ARG A 22 -7.51 28.86 -9.49
N LEU A 23 -8.25 28.22 -8.58
CA LEU A 23 -9.67 27.97 -8.81
C LEU A 23 -10.56 29.05 -8.18
N PRO A 24 -11.67 29.43 -8.82
CA PRO A 24 -12.72 30.20 -8.18
C PRO A 24 -13.19 29.50 -6.91
N LYS A 25 -13.52 30.28 -5.86
CA LYS A 25 -13.89 29.73 -4.53
C LYS A 25 -15.04 28.73 -4.57
N ASN A 26 -16.05 28.96 -5.42
CA ASN A 26 -17.19 28.04 -5.60
C ASN A 26 -16.75 26.74 -6.28
N VAL A 27 -15.87 26.78 -7.29
CA VAL A 27 -15.35 25.60 -7.97
C VAL A 27 -14.53 24.75 -7.01
N TYR A 28 -13.62 25.36 -6.24
CA TYR A 28 -12.86 24.66 -5.21
C TYR A 28 -13.78 24.03 -4.15
N LYS A 29 -14.83 24.73 -3.70
CA LYS A 29 -15.82 24.19 -2.77
C LYS A 29 -16.56 22.98 -3.35
N ASN A 30 -16.96 23.02 -4.62
CA ASN A 30 -17.62 21.89 -5.28
C ASN A 30 -16.67 20.68 -5.39
N TYR A 31 -15.41 20.93 -5.79
CA TYR A 31 -14.38 19.87 -5.78
C TYR A 31 -14.24 19.23 -4.39
N LYS A 32 -14.15 20.01 -3.32
CA LYS A 32 -14.06 19.50 -1.93
C LYS A 32 -15.27 18.66 -1.54
N ARG A 33 -16.48 19.03 -1.99
CA ARG A 33 -17.68 18.18 -1.75
C ARG A 33 -17.57 16.83 -2.47
N THR A 34 -17.10 16.83 -3.71
CA THR A 34 -16.89 15.58 -4.44
C THR A 34 -15.98 14.63 -3.69
N ILE A 35 -14.83 15.09 -3.20
CA ILE A 35 -13.88 14.20 -2.51
C ILE A 35 -14.24 13.89 -1.06
N GLN A 36 -14.96 14.78 -0.36
CA GLN A 36 -15.31 14.59 1.04
C GLN A 36 -16.69 13.97 1.25
N GLN A 37 -17.69 14.37 0.43
CA GLN A 37 -19.10 13.98 0.57
C GLN A 37 -19.53 12.99 -0.52
N ARG A 38 -18.62 12.64 -1.46
CA ARG A 38 -18.89 11.74 -2.58
C ARG A 38 -19.99 12.23 -3.52
N GLU A 39 -20.20 13.54 -3.60
CA GLU A 39 -21.10 14.14 -4.57
C GLU A 39 -20.50 14.01 -5.99
N PRO A 40 -21.29 13.68 -7.01
CA PRO A 40 -20.79 13.64 -8.38
C PRO A 40 -20.24 15.00 -8.81
N LEU A 41 -19.09 15.00 -9.52
CA LEU A 41 -18.52 16.21 -10.08
C LEU A 41 -19.34 16.65 -11.29
N ASP A 42 -19.82 17.89 -11.29
CA ASP A 42 -20.51 18.46 -12.46
C ASP A 42 -19.49 18.88 -13.55
N MET A 43 -19.93 18.84 -14.82
CA MET A 43 -19.06 19.11 -15.95
C MET A 43 -18.56 20.56 -16.01
N THR A 44 -19.34 21.52 -15.50
CA THR A 44 -18.91 22.93 -15.45
C THR A 44 -17.75 23.09 -14.46
N THR A 45 -17.85 22.46 -13.30
CA THR A 45 -16.74 22.41 -12.33
C THR A 45 -15.52 21.71 -12.95
N ALA A 46 -15.71 20.61 -13.67
CA ALA A 46 -14.63 19.89 -14.35
C ALA A 46 -13.94 20.76 -15.43
N ASP A 47 -14.67 21.56 -16.19
CA ASP A 47 -14.09 22.47 -17.21
C ASP A 47 -13.20 23.56 -16.57
N PHE A 48 -13.65 24.16 -15.46
CA PHE A 48 -12.82 25.12 -14.73
C PHE A 48 -11.55 24.48 -14.18
N ILE A 49 -11.64 23.28 -13.61
CA ILE A 49 -10.49 22.56 -13.08
C ILE A 49 -9.54 22.19 -14.23
N ALA A 50 -10.05 21.64 -15.34
CA ALA A 50 -9.25 21.25 -16.48
C ALA A 50 -8.45 22.43 -17.05
N ASN A 51 -9.09 23.60 -17.21
CA ASN A 51 -8.40 24.80 -17.70
C ASN A 51 -7.30 25.26 -16.72
N ALA A 52 -7.59 25.28 -15.42
CA ALA A 52 -6.60 25.66 -14.42
C ALA A 52 -5.41 24.69 -14.36
N ILE A 53 -5.66 23.38 -14.46
CA ILE A 53 -4.61 22.35 -14.52
C ILE A 53 -3.76 22.53 -15.79
N LYS A 54 -4.39 22.73 -16.95
CA LYS A 54 -3.68 22.94 -18.22
C LYS A 54 -2.76 24.17 -18.14
N ASP A 55 -3.28 25.31 -17.71
CA ASP A 55 -2.48 26.53 -17.63
C ASP A 55 -1.29 26.36 -16.68
N TRP A 56 -1.52 25.74 -15.52
CA TRP A 56 -0.45 25.40 -14.59
C TRP A 56 0.56 24.41 -15.20
N ALA A 57 0.11 23.38 -15.90
CA ALA A 57 0.99 22.38 -16.52
C ALA A 57 1.86 23.00 -17.63
N ILE A 58 1.29 23.91 -18.44
CA ILE A 58 2.02 24.65 -19.46
C ILE A 58 3.09 25.55 -18.83
N GLU A 59 2.79 26.24 -17.73
CA GLU A 59 3.78 27.03 -16.97
C GLU A 59 4.92 26.15 -16.43
N LYS A 60 4.66 24.86 -16.17
CA LYS A 60 5.65 23.84 -15.79
C LYS A 60 6.36 23.20 -17.00
N GLY A 61 6.09 23.65 -18.20
CA GLY A 61 6.72 23.17 -19.45
C GLY A 61 6.06 21.93 -20.06
N ALA A 62 4.87 21.55 -19.61
CA ALA A 62 4.15 20.43 -20.22
C ALA A 62 3.53 20.83 -21.57
N THR A 63 3.66 19.95 -22.55
CA THR A 63 3.07 20.06 -23.89
C THR A 63 2.01 18.99 -24.15
N HIS A 64 2.03 17.96 -23.34
CA HIS A 64 1.17 16.78 -23.44
C HIS A 64 0.51 16.49 -22.09
N TYR A 65 -0.53 15.66 -22.14
CA TYR A 65 -1.15 15.05 -20.95
C TYR A 65 -1.33 13.56 -21.17
N THR A 66 -1.42 12.82 -20.07
CA THR A 66 -1.71 11.38 -20.09
C THR A 66 -2.68 11.02 -18.98
N HIS A 67 -3.63 10.15 -19.30
CA HIS A 67 -4.41 9.42 -18.30
C HIS A 67 -3.54 8.27 -17.79
N TRP A 68 -3.01 8.45 -16.59
CA TRP A 68 -2.08 7.55 -15.95
C TRP A 68 -2.84 6.59 -15.02
N PHE A 69 -2.69 5.28 -15.24
CA PHE A 69 -3.37 4.27 -14.44
C PHE A 69 -2.46 3.06 -14.16
N GLN A 70 -2.90 2.19 -13.25
CA GLN A 70 -2.19 1.01 -12.81
C GLN A 70 -2.85 -0.23 -13.41
N PRO A 71 -2.34 -0.79 -14.54
CA PRO A 71 -2.93 -1.94 -15.20
C PRO A 71 -2.80 -3.20 -14.35
N MET A 72 -3.53 -4.26 -14.69
CA MET A 72 -3.43 -5.55 -13.99
C MET A 72 -2.04 -6.20 -14.13
N THR A 73 -1.25 -5.80 -15.12
CA THR A 73 0.15 -6.18 -15.31
C THR A 73 1.03 -4.93 -15.40
N GLY A 74 2.32 -5.06 -15.01
CA GLY A 74 3.23 -3.92 -15.00
C GLY A 74 2.94 -2.93 -13.87
N SER A 75 3.70 -1.83 -13.82
CA SER A 75 3.57 -0.80 -12.79
C SER A 75 2.52 0.23 -13.16
N THR A 76 2.69 0.90 -14.29
CA THR A 76 1.79 1.96 -14.78
C THR A 76 1.55 1.84 -16.27
N ALA A 77 0.47 2.48 -16.75
CA ALA A 77 0.16 2.61 -18.16
C ALA A 77 -0.16 4.06 -18.50
N GLU A 78 0.30 4.52 -19.65
CA GLU A 78 0.18 5.89 -20.11
C GLU A 78 0.05 5.96 -21.63
N LYS A 79 -0.70 6.96 -22.10
CA LYS A 79 -0.82 7.33 -23.52
C LYS A 79 -0.85 8.84 -23.61
N HIS A 80 0.18 9.43 -24.17
CA HIS A 80 0.36 10.88 -24.23
C HIS A 80 -0.37 11.50 -25.42
N ASP A 81 -1.26 12.43 -25.14
CA ASP A 81 -1.93 13.27 -26.11
C ASP A 81 -1.45 14.74 -25.95
N SER A 82 -1.20 15.44 -27.05
CA SER A 82 -0.83 16.86 -26.98
C SER A 82 -2.03 17.73 -26.62
N PHE A 83 -1.76 18.86 -25.94
CA PHE A 83 -2.76 19.92 -25.77
C PHE A 83 -3.11 20.64 -27.06
N ILE A 84 -2.42 20.37 -28.19
CA ILE A 84 -2.65 21.05 -29.45
C ILE A 84 -4.07 20.83 -29.96
N SER A 85 -4.72 21.89 -30.37
CA SER A 85 -6.02 21.87 -31.06
C SER A 85 -5.99 22.86 -32.25
N VAL A 86 -6.92 22.69 -33.17
CA VAL A 86 -7.03 23.53 -34.35
C VAL A 86 -7.89 24.75 -34.02
N GLY A 87 -7.26 25.93 -33.99
CA GLY A 87 -7.94 27.20 -33.83
C GLY A 87 -8.54 27.72 -35.13
N ALA A 88 -9.20 28.88 -35.05
CA ALA A 88 -9.72 29.56 -36.22
C ALA A 88 -8.62 29.82 -37.26
N ASN A 89 -8.97 29.66 -38.53
CA ASN A 89 -8.05 29.85 -39.66
C ASN A 89 -6.81 28.93 -39.70
N GLY A 90 -6.90 27.75 -39.08
CA GLY A 90 -5.81 26.76 -39.07
C GLY A 90 -4.64 27.12 -38.17
N THR A 91 -4.81 28.03 -37.23
CA THR A 91 -3.81 28.31 -36.18
C THR A 91 -3.80 27.19 -35.15
N ALA A 92 -2.64 26.93 -34.53
CA ALA A 92 -2.55 26.01 -33.38
C ALA A 92 -2.92 26.75 -32.11
N ILE A 93 -3.74 26.11 -31.28
CA ILE A 93 -4.07 26.54 -29.90
C ILE A 93 -3.81 25.42 -28.91
N MET A 94 -3.72 25.75 -27.64
CA MET A 94 -3.60 24.78 -26.56
C MET A 94 -4.94 24.68 -25.85
N GLU A 95 -5.55 23.47 -25.85
CA GLU A 95 -6.88 23.23 -25.30
C GLU A 95 -6.90 21.97 -24.43
N PHE A 96 -7.65 22.03 -23.33
CA PHE A 96 -7.92 20.88 -22.48
C PHE A 96 -9.26 21.08 -21.78
N SER A 97 -10.24 20.27 -22.12
CA SER A 97 -11.60 20.38 -21.60
C SER A 97 -11.85 19.52 -20.36
N GLY A 98 -12.89 19.83 -19.62
CA GLY A 98 -13.36 18.97 -18.51
C GLY A 98 -13.69 17.55 -18.98
N LYS A 99 -14.21 17.39 -20.21
CA LYS A 99 -14.42 16.06 -20.80
C LYS A 99 -13.10 15.30 -20.96
N ALA A 100 -12.03 15.96 -21.43
CA ALA A 100 -10.72 15.36 -21.57
C ALA A 100 -10.04 15.07 -20.23
N LEU A 101 -10.33 15.86 -19.18
CA LEU A 101 -9.90 15.60 -17.82
C LEU A 101 -10.60 14.37 -17.24
N VAL A 102 -11.95 14.33 -17.30
CA VAL A 102 -12.76 13.35 -16.59
C VAL A 102 -12.69 11.97 -17.23
N LYS A 103 -12.55 11.89 -18.57
CA LYS A 103 -12.66 10.64 -19.31
C LYS A 103 -11.71 10.57 -20.49
N GLY A 104 -11.02 9.42 -20.61
CA GLY A 104 -10.31 9.01 -21.81
C GLY A 104 -10.94 7.75 -22.42
N GLU A 105 -10.65 7.51 -23.71
CA GLU A 105 -11.14 6.35 -24.46
C GLU A 105 -9.96 5.62 -25.14
N PRO A 106 -9.04 4.99 -24.34
CA PRO A 106 -7.94 4.23 -24.91
C PRO A 106 -8.43 2.96 -25.60
N ASP A 107 -7.63 2.43 -26.51
CA ASP A 107 -7.86 1.11 -27.09
C ASP A 107 -7.58 0.01 -26.05
N ALA A 108 -8.64 -0.57 -25.50
CA ALA A 108 -8.55 -1.62 -24.51
C ALA A 108 -8.04 -2.96 -25.06
N SER A 109 -7.97 -3.14 -26.38
CA SER A 109 -7.44 -4.38 -27.00
C SER A 109 -5.94 -4.57 -26.74
N SER A 110 -5.23 -3.48 -26.44
CA SER A 110 -3.80 -3.49 -26.14
C SER A 110 -3.45 -3.76 -24.67
N PHE A 111 -4.45 -3.89 -23.79
CA PHE A 111 -4.25 -4.11 -22.36
C PHE A 111 -4.69 -5.50 -21.92
N PRO A 112 -4.00 -6.11 -20.94
CA PRO A 112 -4.38 -7.41 -20.42
C PRO A 112 -5.76 -7.35 -19.75
N SER A 113 -6.63 -8.27 -20.08
CA SER A 113 -8.01 -8.32 -19.57
C SER A 113 -8.39 -9.64 -18.90
N GLY A 114 -7.54 -10.69 -18.99
CA GLY A 114 -7.85 -12.01 -18.44
C GLY A 114 -9.20 -12.56 -18.92
N GLY A 115 -9.56 -12.31 -20.18
CA GLY A 115 -10.83 -12.75 -20.77
C GLY A 115 -12.04 -11.87 -20.47
N LEU A 116 -11.93 -10.81 -19.66
CA LEU A 116 -13.04 -9.89 -19.37
C LEU A 116 -13.51 -9.13 -20.61
N ARG A 117 -12.60 -8.80 -21.50
CA ARG A 117 -12.93 -8.11 -22.74
C ARG A 117 -13.25 -9.12 -23.84
N ARG A 118 -14.34 -8.92 -24.56
CA ARG A 118 -14.64 -9.70 -25.76
C ARG A 118 -13.58 -9.45 -26.84
N THR A 119 -13.25 -10.45 -27.62
CA THR A 119 -12.23 -10.37 -28.68
C THR A 119 -12.51 -9.28 -29.72
N ASP A 120 -13.79 -9.03 -30.00
CA ASP A 120 -14.30 -8.04 -30.94
C ASP A 120 -14.48 -6.63 -30.33
N SER A 121 -14.22 -6.45 -29.05
CA SER A 121 -14.35 -5.18 -28.33
C SER A 121 -12.99 -4.51 -28.19
N ALA A 122 -12.86 -3.27 -28.64
CA ALA A 122 -11.63 -2.50 -28.53
C ALA A 122 -11.73 -1.32 -27.56
N ARG A 123 -12.94 -0.83 -27.26
CA ARG A 123 -13.12 0.37 -26.45
C ARG A 123 -13.00 0.07 -24.97
N GLY A 124 -12.22 0.91 -24.24
CA GLY A 124 -12.21 1.03 -22.81
C GLY A 124 -12.31 2.48 -22.38
N TYR A 125 -12.44 2.72 -21.09
CA TYR A 125 -12.54 4.06 -20.53
C TYR A 125 -11.57 4.22 -19.38
N THR A 126 -10.83 5.34 -19.38
CA THR A 126 -10.18 5.85 -18.19
C THR A 126 -11.07 6.91 -17.54
N ALA A 127 -11.13 6.93 -16.22
CA ALA A 127 -11.88 7.93 -15.48
C ALA A 127 -10.97 8.60 -14.44
N TRP A 128 -10.98 9.92 -14.41
CA TRP A 128 -10.20 10.69 -13.45
C TRP A 128 -10.55 10.33 -12.02
N ASP A 129 -9.50 10.13 -11.21
CA ASP A 129 -9.61 10.00 -9.76
C ASP A 129 -9.27 11.34 -9.10
N PRO A 130 -10.26 12.12 -8.66
CA PRO A 130 -10.04 13.41 -8.04
C PRO A 130 -9.45 13.32 -6.62
N THR A 131 -9.34 12.12 -6.05
CA THR A 131 -8.75 11.88 -4.72
C THR A 131 -7.24 11.72 -4.75
N SER A 132 -6.63 11.70 -5.95
CA SER A 132 -5.20 11.74 -6.17
C SER A 132 -4.83 12.98 -6.99
N TYR A 133 -3.64 13.54 -6.75
CA TYR A 133 -3.24 14.79 -7.38
C TYR A 133 -2.64 14.56 -8.78
N CYS A 134 -3.01 15.44 -9.72
CA CYS A 134 -2.31 15.54 -10.99
C CYS A 134 -0.91 16.09 -10.77
N PHE A 135 0.05 15.67 -11.60
CA PHE A 135 1.44 16.11 -11.48
C PHE A 135 2.09 16.26 -12.87
N VAL A 136 3.17 17.03 -12.94
CA VAL A 136 3.97 17.19 -14.17
C VAL A 136 5.28 16.44 -14.03
N LYS A 137 5.58 15.62 -15.01
CA LYS A 137 6.82 14.86 -15.12
C LYS A 137 7.23 14.80 -16.61
N GLU A 138 8.50 15.04 -16.92
CA GLU A 138 9.07 14.86 -18.26
C GLU A 138 8.28 15.56 -19.39
N GLY A 139 7.81 16.79 -19.14
CA GLY A 139 7.09 17.58 -20.14
C GLY A 139 5.64 17.15 -20.41
N SER A 140 5.08 16.32 -19.56
CA SER A 140 3.68 15.87 -19.61
C SER A 140 2.95 16.09 -18.30
N LEU A 141 1.66 16.38 -18.39
CA LEU A 141 0.72 16.35 -17.29
C LEU A 141 0.21 14.92 -17.09
N TYR A 142 0.37 14.39 -15.88
CA TYR A 142 -0.12 13.08 -15.48
C TYR A 142 -1.40 13.22 -14.68
N ILE A 143 -2.45 12.56 -15.13
CA ILE A 143 -3.79 12.58 -14.53
C ILE A 143 -4.06 11.20 -13.95
N PRO A 144 -4.09 11.03 -12.61
CA PRO A 144 -4.41 9.74 -11.99
C PRO A 144 -5.81 9.29 -12.38
N THR A 145 -5.94 8.07 -12.90
CA THR A 145 -7.19 7.50 -13.39
C THR A 145 -7.36 6.05 -12.98
N VAL A 146 -8.60 5.59 -13.11
CA VAL A 146 -8.97 4.17 -13.12
C VAL A 146 -9.26 3.73 -14.54
N PHE A 147 -9.27 2.42 -14.80
CA PHE A 147 -9.50 1.88 -16.14
C PHE A 147 -10.56 0.78 -16.14
N VAL A 148 -11.56 0.94 -17.00
CA VAL A 148 -12.71 0.03 -17.12
C VAL A 148 -12.93 -0.40 -18.56
N SER A 149 -13.45 -1.61 -18.76
CA SER A 149 -13.86 -2.11 -20.07
C SER A 149 -15.10 -1.37 -20.59
N TYR A 150 -15.44 -1.59 -21.86
CA TYR A 150 -16.68 -1.07 -22.46
C TYR A 150 -17.94 -1.55 -21.72
N THR A 151 -17.90 -2.74 -21.15
CA THR A 151 -19.00 -3.38 -20.43
C THR A 151 -19.01 -3.09 -18.93
N GLY A 152 -17.99 -2.35 -18.43
CA GLY A 152 -17.93 -1.86 -17.05
C GLY A 152 -17.11 -2.70 -16.09
N GLU A 153 -16.47 -3.78 -16.56
CA GLU A 153 -15.54 -4.56 -15.73
C GLU A 153 -14.24 -3.79 -15.49
N ILE A 154 -13.69 -3.95 -14.31
CA ILE A 154 -12.49 -3.24 -13.87
C ILE A 154 -11.24 -3.91 -14.43
N LEU A 155 -10.41 -3.13 -15.13
CA LEU A 155 -9.17 -3.56 -15.77
C LEU A 155 -7.90 -2.98 -15.13
N ASP A 156 -8.02 -2.42 -13.92
CA ASP A 156 -6.91 -1.81 -13.17
C ASP A 156 -6.78 -2.38 -11.76
N LYS A 157 -5.72 -1.99 -11.06
CA LYS A 157 -5.44 -2.37 -9.66
C LYS A 157 -6.03 -1.39 -8.65
N LYS A 158 -6.25 -0.13 -9.04
CA LYS A 158 -6.63 0.96 -8.14
C LYS A 158 -8.12 0.97 -7.77
N THR A 159 -9.00 0.65 -8.71
CA THR A 159 -10.45 0.67 -8.46
C THR A 159 -10.87 -0.21 -7.28
N PRO A 160 -10.38 -1.45 -7.13
CA PRO A 160 -10.69 -2.26 -5.95
C PRO A 160 -10.22 -1.63 -4.65
N LEU A 161 -9.06 -0.96 -4.65
CA LEU A 161 -8.58 -0.20 -3.48
C LEU A 161 -9.55 0.93 -3.12
N LEU A 162 -9.96 1.75 -4.06
CA LEU A 162 -10.92 2.84 -3.84
C LEU A 162 -12.25 2.32 -3.28
N ARG A 163 -12.79 1.24 -3.87
CA ARG A 163 -14.01 0.57 -3.39
C ARG A 163 -13.85 0.07 -1.95
N SER A 164 -12.70 -0.52 -1.62
CA SER A 164 -12.41 -1.03 -0.29
C SER A 164 -12.27 0.08 0.75
N MET A 165 -11.65 1.21 0.38
CA MET A 165 -11.57 2.39 1.25
C MET A 165 -12.96 2.97 1.55
N ASP A 166 -13.86 2.96 0.58
CA ASP A 166 -15.24 3.39 0.75
C ASP A 166 -16.03 2.45 1.66
N ALA A 167 -15.87 1.15 1.47
CA ALA A 167 -16.51 0.13 2.32
C ALA A 167 -16.01 0.23 3.76
N LEU A 168 -14.68 0.32 3.95
CA LEU A 168 -14.08 0.49 5.27
C LEU A 168 -14.57 1.78 5.95
N SER A 169 -14.55 2.90 5.24
CA SER A 169 -15.00 4.19 5.78
C SER A 169 -16.45 4.13 6.26
N THR A 170 -17.35 3.62 5.42
CA THR A 170 -18.77 3.52 5.75
C THR A 170 -19.00 2.63 6.98
N THR A 171 -18.31 1.50 7.04
CA THR A 171 -18.45 0.55 8.14
C THR A 171 -17.81 1.10 9.43
N ALA A 172 -16.61 1.66 9.35
CA ALA A 172 -15.91 2.20 10.52
C ALA A 172 -16.62 3.42 11.12
N VAL A 173 -17.18 4.31 10.32
CA VAL A 173 -18.00 5.43 10.83
C VAL A 173 -19.23 4.91 11.59
N ARG A 174 -19.92 3.89 11.05
CA ARG A 174 -21.05 3.27 11.75
C ARG A 174 -20.61 2.60 13.07
N PHE A 175 -19.46 1.94 13.06
CA PHE A 175 -18.86 1.35 14.24
C PHE A 175 -18.53 2.41 15.32
N LEU A 176 -17.88 3.51 14.95
CA LEU A 176 -17.51 4.59 15.88
C LEU A 176 -18.73 5.22 16.56
N LYS A 177 -19.87 5.30 15.85
CA LYS A 177 -21.14 5.79 16.45
C LYS A 177 -21.69 4.87 17.54
N LEU A 178 -21.32 3.61 17.59
CA LEU A 178 -21.67 2.71 18.70
C LEU A 178 -20.94 3.11 19.99
N PHE A 179 -19.72 3.62 19.84
CA PHE A 179 -18.87 4.10 20.94
C PHE A 179 -19.08 5.60 21.25
N GLY A 180 -20.17 6.21 20.72
CA GLY A 180 -20.55 7.60 21.03
C GLY A 180 -19.85 8.66 20.19
N ASN A 181 -19.04 8.30 19.20
CA ASN A 181 -18.42 9.25 18.30
C ASN A 181 -19.37 9.61 17.14
N GLU A 182 -20.17 10.66 17.34
CA GLU A 182 -21.14 11.14 16.34
C GLU A 182 -20.56 12.23 15.40
N ARG A 183 -19.32 12.67 15.62
CA ARG A 183 -18.70 13.77 14.85
C ARG A 183 -17.98 13.29 13.62
N VAL A 184 -17.36 12.12 13.69
CA VAL A 184 -16.60 11.54 12.60
C VAL A 184 -17.54 11.23 11.44
N THR A 185 -17.20 11.75 10.26
CA THR A 185 -17.95 11.55 9.02
C THR A 185 -17.21 10.64 8.04
N ARG A 186 -15.89 10.45 8.24
CA ARG A 186 -15.05 9.63 7.39
C ARG A 186 -13.92 8.97 8.18
N VAL A 187 -13.64 7.73 7.80
CA VAL A 187 -12.41 7.01 8.19
C VAL A 187 -11.63 6.69 6.92
N THR A 188 -10.33 6.90 6.95
CA THR A 188 -9.45 6.64 5.80
C THR A 188 -8.35 5.69 6.21
N SER A 189 -8.12 4.65 5.41
CA SER A 189 -6.91 3.84 5.57
C SER A 189 -5.69 4.62 5.09
N THR A 190 -4.59 4.47 5.81
CA THR A 190 -3.31 5.11 5.53
C THR A 190 -2.24 4.05 5.28
N VAL A 191 -1.24 4.39 4.49
CA VAL A 191 -0.12 3.51 4.19
C VAL A 191 1.18 4.28 4.02
N GLY A 192 2.28 3.71 4.52
CA GLY A 192 3.65 4.08 4.18
C GLY A 192 4.39 2.80 3.77
N ALA A 193 4.76 2.70 2.51
CA ALA A 193 5.47 1.54 1.99
C ALA A 193 6.99 1.82 2.01
N GLU A 194 7.73 1.09 2.83
CA GLU A 194 9.19 1.11 2.87
C GLU A 194 9.71 0.32 1.67
N GLN A 195 10.44 0.96 0.76
CA GLN A 195 10.87 0.36 -0.49
C GLN A 195 12.33 -0.09 -0.40
N GLU A 196 12.54 -1.40 -0.39
CA GLU A 196 13.86 -2.00 -0.53
C GLU A 196 14.21 -2.20 -2.01
N TYR A 197 15.50 -2.08 -2.35
CA TYR A 197 16.01 -2.21 -3.72
C TYR A 197 17.51 -2.47 -3.74
N PHE A 198 18.00 -3.01 -4.88
CA PHE A 198 19.44 -3.15 -5.12
C PHE A 198 19.92 -2.12 -6.14
N LEU A 199 21.15 -1.63 -5.94
CA LEU A 199 21.84 -0.79 -6.91
C LEU A 199 23.11 -1.50 -7.38
N ILE A 200 23.18 -1.79 -8.67
CA ILE A 200 24.33 -2.44 -9.26
C ILE A 200 24.94 -1.58 -10.37
N ASP A 201 26.24 -1.77 -10.62
CA ASP A 201 26.94 -1.06 -11.68
C ASP A 201 26.36 -1.41 -13.05
N LYS A 202 26.00 -0.38 -13.84
CA LYS A 202 25.39 -0.56 -15.16
C LYS A 202 26.29 -1.30 -16.12
N ALA A 203 27.59 -1.05 -16.10
CA ALA A 203 28.53 -1.72 -17.00
C ALA A 203 28.65 -3.22 -16.70
N MET A 204 28.46 -3.63 -15.43
CA MET A 204 28.39 -5.04 -15.05
C MET A 204 27.05 -5.67 -15.40
N PHE A 205 25.94 -4.93 -15.19
CA PHE A 205 24.60 -5.37 -15.58
C PHE A 205 24.50 -5.65 -17.09
N ASP A 206 25.02 -4.77 -17.92
CA ASP A 206 24.97 -4.89 -19.37
C ASP A 206 25.72 -6.14 -19.92
N GLN A 207 26.54 -6.79 -19.11
CA GLN A 207 27.24 -8.04 -19.43
C GLN A 207 26.53 -9.30 -18.94
N ARG A 208 25.36 -9.15 -18.29
CA ARG A 208 24.64 -10.25 -17.65
C ARG A 208 23.24 -10.44 -18.25
N GLU A 209 23.14 -11.34 -19.21
CA GLU A 209 21.85 -11.64 -19.87
C GLU A 209 20.79 -12.13 -18.88
N ASP A 210 21.16 -12.90 -17.87
CA ASP A 210 20.25 -13.34 -16.83
C ASP A 210 19.63 -12.17 -16.05
N LEU A 211 20.41 -11.18 -15.64
CA LEU A 211 19.90 -9.97 -15.00
C LEU A 211 19.02 -9.12 -15.93
N ILE A 212 19.42 -8.99 -17.20
CA ILE A 212 18.66 -8.21 -18.21
C ILE A 212 17.30 -8.87 -18.48
N LEU A 213 17.27 -10.19 -18.65
CA LEU A 213 16.07 -10.92 -19.09
C LEU A 213 15.13 -11.28 -17.93
N THR A 214 15.68 -11.52 -16.73
CA THR A 214 14.91 -12.05 -15.59
C THR A 214 14.93 -11.20 -14.33
N GLY A 215 15.79 -10.17 -14.27
CA GLY A 215 15.99 -9.35 -13.07
C GLY A 215 16.77 -10.04 -11.96
N ARG A 216 17.24 -11.29 -12.17
CA ARG A 216 17.97 -12.08 -11.17
C ARG A 216 19.13 -12.87 -11.79
N THR A 217 20.13 -13.20 -10.97
CA THR A 217 21.20 -14.09 -11.39
C THR A 217 20.73 -15.55 -11.42
N LEU A 218 21.01 -16.28 -12.51
CA LEU A 218 20.70 -17.69 -12.67
C LEU A 218 21.93 -18.58 -12.60
N PHE A 219 23.11 -18.04 -12.87
CA PHE A 219 24.39 -18.76 -12.90
C PHE A 219 25.55 -17.83 -12.53
N GLY A 220 26.72 -18.41 -12.35
CA GLY A 220 27.95 -17.68 -12.02
C GLY A 220 28.49 -18.01 -10.63
N ALA A 221 29.68 -17.52 -10.32
CA ALA A 221 30.28 -17.67 -9.01
C ALA A 221 29.64 -16.71 -7.99
N LYS A 222 29.57 -17.13 -6.73
CA LYS A 222 29.20 -16.24 -5.63
C LYS A 222 30.21 -15.11 -5.49
N PRO A 223 29.78 -13.90 -5.03
CA PRO A 223 30.71 -12.82 -4.76
C PRO A 223 31.68 -13.21 -3.64
N PRO A 224 32.89 -12.62 -3.63
CA PRO A 224 33.90 -12.91 -2.58
C PRO A 224 33.46 -12.43 -1.19
N LYS A 225 32.54 -11.47 -1.11
CA LYS A 225 31.90 -10.99 0.11
C LYS A 225 30.39 -11.15 -0.01
N GLY A 226 29.78 -11.83 0.97
CA GLY A 226 28.35 -11.92 1.15
C GLY A 226 27.84 -10.87 2.15
N GLN A 227 26.99 -11.28 3.08
CA GLN A 227 26.47 -10.42 4.16
C GLN A 227 27.00 -10.86 5.54
N GLU A 228 28.24 -11.32 5.59
CA GLU A 228 28.87 -11.76 6.83
C GLU A 228 28.89 -10.64 7.86
N LEU A 229 28.46 -10.95 9.09
CA LEU A 229 28.35 -10.03 10.22
C LEU A 229 27.32 -8.91 10.05
N ASP A 230 26.51 -8.91 8.98
CA ASP A 230 25.50 -7.89 8.66
C ASP A 230 26.05 -6.44 8.67
N ASP A 231 27.36 -6.28 8.43
CA ASP A 231 28.09 -5.01 8.57
C ASP A 231 27.67 -3.95 7.53
N GLN A 232 27.05 -4.37 6.42
CA GLN A 232 26.55 -3.46 5.38
C GLN A 232 25.46 -2.52 5.93
N TYR A 233 24.58 -3.01 6.80
CA TYR A 233 23.44 -2.25 7.31
C TYR A 233 23.86 -0.96 8.02
N PHE A 234 24.89 -1.01 8.86
CA PHE A 234 25.43 0.15 9.59
C PHE A 234 26.58 0.87 8.87
N ALA A 235 26.95 0.42 7.67
CA ALA A 235 28.04 1.01 6.92
C ALA A 235 27.67 2.42 6.40
N ASN A 236 28.71 3.26 6.24
CA ASN A 236 28.55 4.56 5.60
C ASN A 236 28.09 4.40 4.14
N LEU A 237 27.20 5.27 3.70
CA LEU A 237 26.82 5.36 2.29
C LEU A 237 28.06 5.71 1.44
N LYS A 238 28.34 4.89 0.45
CA LYS A 238 29.41 5.18 -0.53
C LYS A 238 29.08 6.45 -1.32
N PRO A 239 30.07 7.28 -1.68
CA PRO A 239 29.80 8.58 -2.32
C PRO A 239 28.88 8.53 -3.55
N ARG A 240 29.05 7.53 -4.43
CA ARG A 240 28.19 7.36 -5.61
C ARG A 240 26.76 7.03 -5.24
N ILE A 241 26.57 6.20 -4.23
CA ILE A 241 25.22 5.83 -3.71
C ILE A 241 24.59 7.04 -3.00
N ALA A 242 25.34 7.77 -2.20
CA ALA A 242 24.86 8.99 -1.55
C ALA A 242 24.43 10.05 -2.56
N ALA A 243 25.16 10.20 -3.69
CA ALA A 243 24.79 11.11 -4.76
C ALA A 243 23.48 10.68 -5.46
N TYR A 244 23.33 9.39 -5.77
CA TYR A 244 22.08 8.83 -6.29
C TYR A 244 20.90 9.09 -5.34
N MET A 245 21.07 8.75 -4.05
CA MET A 245 20.00 8.94 -3.05
C MET A 245 19.63 10.42 -2.86
N ALA A 246 20.59 11.34 -2.99
CA ALA A 246 20.31 12.77 -2.88
C ALA A 246 19.48 13.28 -4.07
N GLU A 247 19.80 12.86 -5.30
CA GLU A 247 19.01 13.20 -6.47
C GLU A 247 17.63 12.54 -6.45
N LEU A 248 17.56 11.27 -6.02
CA LEU A 248 16.29 10.57 -5.84
C LEU A 248 15.37 11.32 -4.88
N ASP A 249 15.86 11.71 -3.70
CA ASP A 249 15.07 12.50 -2.74
C ASP A 249 14.54 13.79 -3.37
N GLU A 250 15.37 14.52 -4.09
CA GLU A 250 14.98 15.78 -4.73
C GLU A 250 13.87 15.58 -5.77
N GLU A 251 13.98 14.56 -6.62
CA GLU A 251 12.97 14.23 -7.61
C GLU A 251 11.65 13.77 -6.96
N LEU A 252 11.73 12.96 -5.91
CA LEU A 252 10.56 12.50 -5.15
C LEU A 252 9.87 13.67 -4.43
N TRP A 253 10.62 14.57 -3.81
CA TRP A 253 10.05 15.75 -3.14
C TRP A 253 9.34 16.69 -4.11
N LYS A 254 9.88 16.92 -5.31
CA LYS A 254 9.19 17.69 -6.37
C LYS A 254 7.83 17.11 -6.74
N LEU A 255 7.72 15.78 -6.67
CA LEU A 255 6.48 15.03 -6.92
C LEU A 255 5.59 14.86 -5.67
N GLY A 256 5.91 15.55 -4.56
CA GLY A 256 5.12 15.53 -3.34
C GLY A 256 5.20 14.23 -2.54
N ILE A 257 6.21 13.41 -2.80
CA ILE A 257 6.48 12.17 -2.07
C ILE A 257 7.39 12.50 -0.88
N TYR A 258 6.91 12.24 0.33
CA TYR A 258 7.65 12.49 1.57
C TYR A 258 8.73 11.43 1.83
N SER A 259 9.69 11.25 0.89
CA SER A 259 10.89 10.46 1.14
C SER A 259 11.61 11.02 2.37
N LYS A 260 11.73 10.23 3.43
CA LYS A 260 12.25 10.69 4.71
C LYS A 260 13.51 9.94 5.15
N THR A 261 13.52 8.64 4.99
CA THR A 261 14.60 7.77 5.47
C THR A 261 15.26 7.06 4.30
N LYS A 262 16.59 7.00 4.32
CA LYS A 262 17.40 6.24 3.37
C LYS A 262 18.60 5.65 4.10
N HIS A 263 18.88 4.40 3.85
CA HIS A 263 20.03 3.69 4.44
C HIS A 263 20.41 2.46 3.61
N ASN A 264 21.52 1.82 4.00
CA ASN A 264 21.86 0.51 3.49
C ASN A 264 21.00 -0.57 4.14
N GLU A 265 20.70 -1.61 3.38
CA GLU A 265 20.17 -2.86 3.88
C GLU A 265 21.26 -3.91 4.09
N VAL A 266 20.89 -5.11 4.60
CA VAL A 266 21.83 -6.13 5.04
C VAL A 266 22.65 -6.71 3.88
N ALA A 267 22.03 -6.97 2.73
CA ALA A 267 22.74 -7.54 1.59
C ALA A 267 23.66 -6.52 0.91
N PRO A 268 24.81 -6.95 0.39
CA PRO A 268 25.68 -6.09 -0.40
C PRO A 268 24.93 -5.41 -1.55
N ALA A 269 25.07 -4.09 -1.68
CA ALA A 269 24.42 -3.24 -2.67
C ALA A 269 22.89 -3.10 -2.50
N GLN A 270 22.33 -3.52 -1.37
CA GLN A 270 20.93 -3.33 -1.02
C GLN A 270 20.74 -2.05 -0.20
N HIS A 271 19.62 -1.37 -0.45
CA HIS A 271 19.26 -0.10 0.16
C HIS A 271 17.76 -0.02 0.38
N GLU A 272 17.33 0.93 1.22
CA GLU A 272 15.93 1.21 1.48
C GLU A 272 15.63 2.72 1.40
N MET A 273 14.42 3.03 0.94
CA MET A 273 13.79 4.33 1.06
C MET A 273 12.46 4.18 1.80
N ALA A 274 12.27 4.94 2.87
CA ALA A 274 11.02 4.94 3.63
C ALA A 274 10.35 6.31 3.57
N PRO A 275 9.09 6.40 3.08
CA PRO A 275 8.31 7.64 3.06
C PRO A 275 7.53 7.82 4.36
N ILE A 276 7.10 9.06 4.62
CA ILE A 276 6.01 9.30 5.57
C ILE A 276 4.71 8.77 4.96
N PHE A 277 3.87 8.18 5.79
CA PHE A 277 2.58 7.63 5.36
C PHE A 277 1.62 8.70 4.83
N THR A 278 0.71 8.28 3.95
CA THR A 278 -0.41 9.07 3.45
C THR A 278 -1.65 8.20 3.27
N THR A 279 -2.73 8.70 2.67
CA THR A 279 -3.91 7.87 2.38
C THR A 279 -3.53 6.69 1.49
N SER A 280 -4.14 5.53 1.68
CA SER A 280 -3.76 4.30 0.92
C SER A 280 -3.83 4.49 -0.59
N ASN A 281 -4.78 5.27 -1.09
CA ASN A 281 -4.87 5.60 -2.51
C ASN A 281 -3.66 6.40 -2.99
N LEU A 282 -3.38 7.54 -2.35
CA LEU A 282 -2.26 8.39 -2.73
C LEU A 282 -0.91 7.69 -2.49
N GLY A 283 -0.77 6.94 -1.39
CA GLY A 283 0.43 6.16 -1.09
C GLY A 283 0.72 5.09 -2.13
N THR A 284 -0.31 4.48 -2.70
CA THR A 284 -0.17 3.51 -3.79
C THR A 284 0.32 4.18 -5.07
N ASP A 285 -0.27 5.30 -5.48
CA ASP A 285 0.21 6.07 -6.63
C ASP A 285 1.65 6.54 -6.44
N GLN A 286 1.97 7.06 -5.26
CA GLN A 286 3.31 7.53 -4.92
C GLN A 286 4.35 6.41 -4.92
N ASN A 287 4.00 5.19 -4.49
CA ASN A 287 4.93 4.06 -4.53
C ASN A 287 5.23 3.62 -5.96
N GLU A 288 4.22 3.54 -6.84
CA GLU A 288 4.43 3.24 -8.26
C GLU A 288 5.33 4.28 -8.93
N LEU A 289 5.07 5.56 -8.65
CA LEU A 289 5.87 6.66 -9.16
C LEU A 289 7.30 6.64 -8.60
N ALA A 290 7.47 6.32 -7.32
CA ALA A 290 8.79 6.20 -6.69
C ALA A 290 9.62 5.09 -7.34
N MET A 291 9.05 3.92 -7.62
CA MET A 291 9.74 2.83 -8.31
C MET A 291 10.26 3.26 -9.68
N GLU A 292 9.44 3.95 -10.48
CA GLU A 292 9.85 4.47 -11.78
C GLU A 292 10.99 5.49 -11.66
N VAL A 293 10.90 6.42 -10.70
CA VAL A 293 11.92 7.45 -10.48
C VAL A 293 13.23 6.82 -10.01
N MET A 294 13.18 5.81 -9.12
CA MET A 294 14.36 5.06 -8.68
C MET A 294 15.15 4.46 -9.85
N GLU A 295 14.46 3.80 -10.78
CA GLU A 295 15.09 3.23 -11.97
C GLU A 295 15.71 4.30 -12.88
N LYS A 296 14.99 5.38 -13.14
CA LYS A 296 15.45 6.47 -14.02
C LYS A 296 16.66 7.22 -13.44
N VAL A 297 16.61 7.54 -12.14
CA VAL A 297 17.73 8.22 -11.47
C VAL A 297 18.96 7.32 -11.39
N ALA A 298 18.79 6.01 -11.17
CA ALA A 298 19.91 5.07 -11.14
C ALA A 298 20.71 5.12 -12.47
N LEU A 299 20.02 5.15 -13.59
CA LEU A 299 20.68 5.24 -14.91
C LEU A 299 21.53 6.51 -15.08
N ARG A 300 21.10 7.65 -14.52
CA ARG A 300 21.86 8.91 -14.54
C ARG A 300 23.18 8.80 -13.78
N HIS A 301 23.24 7.92 -12.78
CA HIS A 301 24.43 7.65 -11.98
C HIS A 301 25.26 6.45 -12.48
N GLY A 302 24.94 5.91 -13.68
CA GLY A 302 25.59 4.71 -14.22
C GLY A 302 25.34 3.47 -13.36
N LEU A 303 24.17 3.43 -12.70
CA LEU A 303 23.68 2.33 -11.90
C LEU A 303 22.42 1.75 -12.55
N VAL A 304 22.04 0.55 -12.12
CA VAL A 304 20.73 -0.06 -12.39
C VAL A 304 20.07 -0.36 -11.05
N CYS A 305 18.85 0.11 -10.89
CA CYS A 305 18.00 -0.22 -9.74
C CYS A 305 17.27 -1.54 -10.03
N LEU A 306 17.48 -2.54 -9.19
CA LEU A 306 16.77 -3.80 -9.26
C LEU A 306 15.69 -3.82 -8.20
N LEU A 307 14.43 -3.93 -8.65
CA LEU A 307 13.25 -4.07 -7.81
C LEU A 307 12.77 -5.54 -7.71
N HIS A 308 13.56 -6.50 -8.21
CA HIS A 308 13.27 -7.91 -8.08
C HIS A 308 13.38 -8.37 -6.62
N GLU A 309 12.48 -9.25 -6.18
CA GLU A 309 12.40 -9.72 -4.79
C GLU A 309 13.63 -10.53 -4.32
N LYS A 310 14.27 -11.26 -5.22
CA LYS A 310 15.46 -12.08 -4.93
C LYS A 310 16.43 -12.05 -6.10
N PRO A 311 17.11 -10.91 -6.34
CA PRO A 311 18.03 -10.82 -7.48
C PRO A 311 19.31 -11.66 -7.31
N PHE A 312 19.70 -11.95 -6.06
CA PHE A 312 20.91 -12.69 -5.74
C PHE A 312 20.61 -13.81 -4.74
N GLU A 313 21.01 -15.03 -5.09
CA GLU A 313 20.86 -16.19 -4.22
C GLU A 313 21.84 -16.13 -3.03
N GLY A 314 21.36 -16.55 -1.84
CA GLY A 314 22.20 -16.67 -0.63
C GLY A 314 22.44 -15.36 0.13
N VAL A 315 21.72 -14.29 -0.21
CA VAL A 315 21.69 -13.01 0.54
C VAL A 315 20.24 -12.55 0.69
N ASN A 316 19.96 -11.54 1.51
CA ASN A 316 18.62 -10.99 1.67
C ASN A 316 17.98 -10.62 0.33
N GLY A 317 16.69 -10.84 0.23
CA GLY A 317 15.85 -10.30 -0.85
C GLY A 317 15.28 -8.94 -0.50
N SER A 318 14.56 -8.34 -1.44
CA SER A 318 13.91 -7.03 -1.27
C SER A 318 12.40 -7.14 -1.25
N GLY A 319 11.79 -6.45 -0.31
CA GLY A 319 10.34 -6.32 -0.18
C GLY A 319 9.88 -4.89 0.01
N LYS A 320 8.64 -4.77 0.47
CA LYS A 320 8.05 -3.54 0.99
C LYS A 320 7.41 -3.84 2.32
N HIS A 321 7.80 -3.11 3.36
CA HIS A 321 7.02 -3.14 4.59
C HIS A 321 5.84 -2.19 4.44
N ASN A 322 4.65 -2.76 4.28
CA ASN A 322 3.41 -2.02 4.06
C ASN A 322 2.81 -1.61 5.41
N ASN A 323 3.18 -0.43 5.90
CA ASN A 323 2.73 0.12 7.17
C ASN A 323 1.30 0.66 7.01
N TRP A 324 0.32 -0.08 7.50
CA TRP A 324 -1.09 0.21 7.36
C TRP A 324 -1.72 0.65 8.68
N SER A 325 -2.59 1.68 8.62
CA SER A 325 -3.40 2.14 9.74
C SER A 325 -4.73 2.73 9.27
N MET A 326 -5.57 3.19 10.21
CA MET A 326 -6.83 3.88 9.95
C MET A 326 -6.89 5.17 10.74
N SER A 327 -7.32 6.26 10.10
CA SER A 327 -7.50 7.56 10.74
C SER A 327 -8.86 8.17 10.44
N THR A 328 -9.42 8.84 11.42
CA THR A 328 -10.64 9.63 11.27
C THR A 328 -10.35 10.97 10.59
N ASP A 329 -11.39 11.64 10.10
CA ASP A 329 -11.32 12.96 9.47
C ASP A 329 -10.98 14.09 10.45
N ASP A 330 -11.07 13.86 11.77
CA ASP A 330 -10.59 14.76 12.82
C ASP A 330 -9.19 14.39 13.36
N GLY A 331 -8.52 13.40 12.75
CA GLY A 331 -7.11 13.09 12.97
C GLY A 331 -6.82 12.03 14.04
N GLN A 332 -7.83 11.34 14.58
CA GLN A 332 -7.60 10.24 15.50
C GLN A 332 -7.08 9.00 14.75
N ASN A 333 -5.96 8.43 15.19
CA ASN A 333 -5.52 7.12 14.76
C ASN A 333 -6.30 6.04 15.51
N LEU A 334 -7.01 5.17 14.79
CA LEU A 334 -7.86 4.13 15.39
C LEU A 334 -7.09 2.91 15.88
N LEU A 335 -5.80 2.81 15.53
CA LEU A 335 -4.88 1.77 16.01
C LEU A 335 -3.95 2.28 17.12
N ASP A 336 -4.22 3.45 17.68
CA ASP A 336 -3.52 3.95 18.86
C ASP A 336 -4.16 3.35 20.13
N PRO A 337 -3.43 2.50 20.89
CA PRO A 337 -3.96 1.89 22.10
C PRO A 337 -4.15 2.91 23.25
N GLY A 338 -3.46 4.07 23.18
CA GLY A 338 -3.37 5.02 24.29
C GLY A 338 -2.51 4.50 25.45
N ASP A 339 -2.50 5.27 26.54
CA ASP A 339 -1.69 4.95 27.73
C ASP A 339 -2.23 3.77 28.55
N THR A 340 -3.51 3.45 28.39
CA THR A 340 -4.21 2.36 29.11
C THR A 340 -4.98 1.46 28.14
N PRO A 341 -4.28 0.59 27.40
CA PRO A 341 -4.90 -0.26 26.36
C PRO A 341 -6.09 -1.10 26.88
N MET A 342 -6.01 -1.60 28.10
CA MET A 342 -7.07 -2.43 28.74
C MET A 342 -8.40 -1.67 28.90
N GLU A 343 -8.36 -0.34 29.03
CA GLU A 343 -9.55 0.50 29.20
C GLU A 343 -10.11 1.01 27.86
N ASN A 344 -9.31 0.91 26.77
CA ASN A 344 -9.69 1.39 25.44
C ASN A 344 -10.50 0.34 24.67
N LEU A 345 -11.76 0.18 25.05
CA LEU A 345 -12.65 -0.81 24.42
C LEU A 345 -12.86 -0.60 22.92
N GLN A 346 -12.83 0.64 22.44
CA GLN A 346 -12.92 0.93 21.01
C GLN A 346 -11.71 0.35 20.26
N PHE A 347 -10.50 0.63 20.73
CA PHE A 347 -9.26 0.09 20.17
C PHE A 347 -9.25 -1.44 20.24
N LEU A 348 -9.55 -2.02 21.40
CA LEU A 348 -9.58 -3.48 21.60
C LEU A 348 -10.57 -4.17 20.66
N THR A 349 -11.71 -3.54 20.38
CA THR A 349 -12.69 -4.09 19.45
C THR A 349 -12.16 -4.07 18.01
N ILE A 350 -11.48 -3.01 17.60
CA ILE A 350 -10.82 -2.93 16.28
C ILE A 350 -9.69 -3.95 16.19
N LEU A 351 -8.87 -4.09 17.24
CA LEU A 351 -7.81 -5.09 17.31
C LEU A 351 -8.36 -6.52 17.18
N CYS A 352 -9.46 -6.82 17.86
CA CYS A 352 -10.13 -8.12 17.73
C CYS A 352 -10.73 -8.34 16.33
N ALA A 353 -11.23 -7.28 15.67
CA ALA A 353 -11.66 -7.38 14.27
C ALA A 353 -10.49 -7.72 13.34
N LEU A 354 -9.30 -7.15 13.58
CA LEU A 354 -8.09 -7.50 12.84
C LEU A 354 -7.64 -8.94 13.13
N ILE A 355 -7.60 -9.37 14.39
CA ILE A 355 -7.22 -10.73 14.77
C ILE A 355 -8.13 -11.75 14.09
N LYS A 356 -9.45 -11.56 14.19
CA LYS A 356 -10.44 -12.45 13.57
C LYS A 356 -10.31 -12.43 12.05
N GLY A 357 -10.25 -11.26 11.44
CA GLY A 357 -10.19 -11.11 9.99
C GLY A 357 -8.92 -11.71 9.38
N VAL A 358 -7.76 -11.49 10.00
CA VAL A 358 -6.50 -12.06 9.53
C VAL A 358 -6.49 -13.59 9.69
N ASP A 359 -7.09 -14.14 10.75
CA ASP A 359 -7.22 -15.58 10.94
C ASP A 359 -8.18 -16.22 9.93
N GLU A 360 -9.36 -15.64 9.72
CA GLU A 360 -10.36 -16.19 8.79
C GLU A 360 -9.96 -16.04 7.32
N TYR A 361 -9.23 -14.98 6.98
CA TYR A 361 -8.84 -14.62 5.61
C TYR A 361 -7.33 -14.64 5.38
N ALA A 362 -6.60 -15.51 6.12
CA ALA A 362 -5.16 -15.70 5.95
C ALA A 362 -4.79 -16.09 4.51
N ASP A 363 -5.66 -16.81 3.83
CA ASP A 363 -5.55 -17.14 2.41
C ASP A 363 -5.50 -15.88 1.52
N LEU A 364 -6.38 -14.92 1.73
CA LEU A 364 -6.36 -13.65 1.00
C LEU A 364 -5.14 -12.80 1.32
N MET A 365 -4.72 -12.77 2.59
CA MET A 365 -3.51 -12.05 3.00
C MET A 365 -2.28 -12.61 2.28
N ARG A 366 -2.07 -13.94 2.27
CA ARG A 366 -0.96 -14.57 1.55
C ARG A 366 -1.05 -14.34 0.04
N LEU A 367 -2.25 -14.47 -0.54
CA LEU A 367 -2.52 -14.25 -1.95
C LEU A 367 -2.19 -12.81 -2.38
N SER A 368 -2.40 -11.82 -1.51
CA SER A 368 -2.12 -10.40 -1.81
C SER A 368 -0.65 -10.11 -2.09
N ALA A 369 0.24 -10.96 -1.64
CA ALA A 369 1.69 -10.88 -1.82
C ALA A 369 2.24 -12.01 -2.71
N ALA A 370 1.40 -12.64 -3.53
CA ALA A 370 1.76 -13.76 -4.36
C ALA A 370 2.39 -13.31 -5.69
N SER A 371 3.64 -13.65 -5.90
CA SER A 371 4.37 -13.50 -7.17
C SER A 371 5.52 -14.50 -7.25
N ALA A 372 5.97 -14.81 -8.47
CA ALA A 372 7.09 -15.73 -8.66
C ALA A 372 8.38 -15.22 -8.00
N GLY A 373 8.64 -13.92 -8.06
CA GLY A 373 9.77 -13.30 -7.38
C GLY A 373 9.69 -13.47 -5.87
N ASN A 374 8.50 -13.27 -5.32
CA ASN A 374 8.28 -13.36 -3.88
C ASN A 374 8.32 -14.82 -3.36
N ASP A 375 7.96 -15.80 -4.19
CA ASP A 375 8.13 -17.22 -3.84
C ASP A 375 9.61 -17.60 -3.64
N HIS A 376 10.55 -16.89 -4.30
CA HIS A 376 11.98 -17.04 -4.07
C HIS A 376 12.48 -16.32 -2.80
N ARG A 377 11.77 -15.29 -2.34
CA ARG A 377 12.18 -14.44 -1.21
C ARG A 377 11.65 -14.96 0.13
N LEU A 378 10.39 -15.39 0.21
CA LEU A 378 9.72 -15.72 1.47
C LEU A 378 10.36 -16.90 2.21
N GLY A 379 10.43 -16.77 3.54
CA GLY A 379 10.81 -17.86 4.45
C GLY A 379 12.24 -17.83 4.98
N ALA A 380 13.05 -16.86 4.59
CA ALA A 380 14.41 -16.69 5.09
C ALA A 380 14.93 -15.24 4.86
N ASP A 381 16.05 -14.90 5.48
CA ASP A 381 16.78 -13.65 5.22
C ASP A 381 15.89 -12.41 5.33
N GLU A 382 15.26 -12.21 6.48
CA GLU A 382 14.33 -11.11 6.83
C GLU A 382 12.97 -11.13 6.11
N ALA A 383 12.71 -12.07 5.22
CA ALA A 383 11.40 -12.25 4.62
C ALA A 383 10.56 -13.22 5.44
N PRO A 384 9.29 -12.87 5.79
CA PRO A 384 8.46 -13.73 6.61
C PRO A 384 8.14 -15.06 5.92
N PRO A 385 7.81 -16.12 6.70
CA PRO A 385 7.37 -17.39 6.14
C PRO A 385 6.01 -17.25 5.43
N ALA A 386 5.69 -18.23 4.58
CA ALA A 386 4.42 -18.28 3.84
C ALA A 386 3.18 -18.60 4.70
N ILE A 387 3.34 -18.64 6.01
CA ILE A 387 2.29 -18.81 7.02
C ILE A 387 1.92 -17.45 7.58
N ILE A 388 0.67 -17.05 7.45
CA ILE A 388 0.20 -15.81 8.05
C ILE A 388 0.11 -15.97 9.56
N SER A 389 0.71 -15.05 10.30
CA SER A 389 0.60 -14.91 11.76
C SER A 389 0.68 -13.44 12.14
N MET A 390 0.25 -13.10 13.35
CA MET A 390 0.26 -11.74 13.88
C MET A 390 1.21 -11.64 15.07
N PHE A 391 2.06 -10.61 15.07
CA PHE A 391 2.82 -10.19 16.23
C PHE A 391 2.15 -8.99 16.88
N LEU A 392 1.89 -9.04 18.18
CA LEU A 392 1.25 -7.97 18.94
C LEU A 392 2.17 -7.33 19.99
N GLY A 393 3.24 -8.00 20.35
CA GLY A 393 4.11 -7.61 21.46
C GLY A 393 3.59 -8.07 22.82
N GLU A 394 4.47 -8.01 23.82
CA GLU A 394 4.21 -8.56 25.16
C GLU A 394 3.02 -7.90 25.87
N GLU A 395 2.89 -6.58 25.74
CA GLU A 395 1.85 -5.83 26.43
C GLU A 395 0.44 -6.15 25.92
N LEU A 396 0.21 -6.07 24.61
CA LEU A 396 -1.10 -6.36 24.05
C LEU A 396 -1.47 -7.84 24.23
N GLU A 397 -0.50 -8.76 24.11
CA GLU A 397 -0.76 -10.17 24.42
C GLU A 397 -1.18 -10.37 25.87
N ALA A 398 -0.53 -9.68 26.83
CA ALA A 398 -0.89 -9.74 28.24
C ALA A 398 -2.29 -9.14 28.48
N VAL A 399 -2.63 -8.04 27.81
CA VAL A 399 -3.98 -7.44 27.85
C VAL A 399 -5.04 -8.44 27.34
N LEU A 400 -4.80 -9.06 26.19
CA LEU A 400 -5.74 -10.06 25.63
C LEU A 400 -5.92 -11.28 26.55
N LYS A 401 -4.84 -11.78 27.15
CA LYS A 401 -4.91 -12.88 28.14
C LYS A 401 -5.70 -12.47 29.39
N ALA A 402 -5.51 -11.24 29.88
CA ALA A 402 -6.27 -10.72 31.01
C ALA A 402 -7.78 -10.64 30.70
N ILE A 403 -8.14 -10.20 29.48
CA ILE A 403 -9.54 -10.19 29.03
C ILE A 403 -10.11 -11.61 28.95
N GLU A 404 -9.37 -12.55 28.40
CA GLU A 404 -9.80 -13.96 28.28
C GLU A 404 -10.09 -14.59 29.65
N ASN A 405 -9.25 -14.29 30.65
CA ASN A 405 -9.32 -14.86 31.99
C ASN A 405 -10.14 -14.04 33.00
N ASP A 406 -10.73 -12.92 32.60
CA ASP A 406 -11.40 -11.95 33.48
C ASP A 406 -10.47 -11.39 34.57
N GLU A 407 -9.21 -11.16 34.24
CA GLU A 407 -8.17 -10.63 35.13
C GLU A 407 -7.96 -9.15 34.95
N ALA A 408 -7.49 -8.46 36.00
CA ALA A 408 -7.08 -7.05 35.88
C ALA A 408 -5.64 -6.97 35.36
N TYR A 409 -5.41 -6.06 34.42
CA TYR A 409 -4.08 -5.74 33.91
C TYR A 409 -3.73 -4.27 34.15
N LYS A 410 -2.50 -4.02 34.56
CA LYS A 410 -1.94 -2.67 34.64
C LYS A 410 -0.72 -2.58 33.76
N THR A 411 -0.72 -1.60 32.85
CA THR A 411 0.42 -1.25 32.02
C THR A 411 1.65 -0.99 32.89
N GLN A 412 2.77 -1.63 32.56
CA GLN A 412 4.04 -1.44 33.24
C GLN A 412 4.90 -0.51 32.37
N SER A 413 5.05 0.73 32.78
CA SER A 413 6.04 1.62 32.18
C SER A 413 7.43 1.32 32.76
N SER A 414 8.39 1.03 31.94
CA SER A 414 9.80 0.93 32.34
C SER A 414 10.63 2.01 31.64
N THR A 415 11.62 2.53 32.36
CA THR A 415 12.54 3.53 31.83
C THR A 415 13.90 2.91 31.61
N PHE A 416 14.51 3.17 30.46
CA PHE A 416 15.89 2.80 30.20
C PHE A 416 16.84 3.78 30.86
N GLU A 417 17.71 3.25 31.76
CA GLU A 417 18.85 3.95 32.30
C GLU A 417 20.13 3.30 31.77
N ILE A 418 20.87 4.04 30.95
CA ILE A 418 22.10 3.51 30.32
C ILE A 418 23.28 3.46 31.31
N GLY A 419 23.11 4.04 32.51
CA GLY A 419 24.15 4.05 33.53
C GLY A 419 25.27 5.07 33.32
N VAL A 420 25.09 6.02 32.41
CA VAL A 420 26.01 7.14 32.14
C VAL A 420 25.30 8.45 32.47
N ASN A 421 25.81 9.19 33.44
CA ASN A 421 25.16 10.40 33.96
C ASN A 421 24.87 11.50 32.93
N ALA A 422 25.60 11.53 31.81
CA ALA A 422 25.41 12.51 30.74
C ALA A 422 24.34 12.09 29.71
N LEU A 423 23.86 10.84 29.75
CA LEU A 423 22.85 10.36 28.81
C LEU A 423 21.46 10.48 29.43
N PRO A 424 20.47 10.96 28.67
CA PRO A 424 19.10 11.02 29.15
C PRO A 424 18.52 9.63 29.36
N SER A 425 17.73 9.47 30.41
CA SER A 425 16.81 8.33 30.53
C SER A 425 15.64 8.51 29.56
N PHE A 426 15.11 7.43 29.02
CA PHE A 426 13.95 7.46 28.13
C PHE A 426 13.03 6.25 28.41
N PRO A 427 11.71 6.40 28.14
CA PRO A 427 10.79 5.28 28.32
C PRO A 427 11.17 4.14 27.37
N LYS A 428 11.07 2.91 27.89
CA LYS A 428 11.20 1.71 27.08
C LYS A 428 9.89 1.53 26.31
N ASP A 429 10.00 1.28 24.98
CA ASP A 429 8.85 0.88 24.20
C ASP A 429 8.29 -0.46 24.73
N SER A 430 6.97 -0.56 24.79
CA SER A 430 6.27 -1.77 25.25
C SER A 430 6.32 -2.91 24.22
N THR A 431 6.70 -2.63 22.99
CA THR A 431 6.80 -3.60 21.90
C THR A 431 8.18 -3.56 21.26
N ASP A 432 8.80 -4.74 21.11
CA ASP A 432 9.91 -4.93 20.17
C ASP A 432 9.36 -5.32 18.80
N ARG A 433 10.14 -5.15 17.74
CA ARG A 433 9.78 -5.58 16.38
C ARG A 433 10.15 -7.07 16.22
N ASN A 434 9.18 -7.90 15.85
CA ASN A 434 9.47 -9.26 15.43
C ASN A 434 9.76 -9.27 13.92
N ARG A 435 11.05 -9.35 13.56
CA ARG A 435 11.52 -9.34 12.17
C ARG A 435 11.02 -10.51 11.34
N THR A 436 10.54 -11.58 11.96
CA THR A 436 10.07 -12.80 11.30
C THR A 436 8.55 -12.85 11.13
N SER A 437 7.80 -11.91 11.74
CA SER A 437 6.34 -11.88 11.64
C SER A 437 5.88 -11.30 10.31
N PRO A 438 4.94 -11.94 9.61
CA PRO A 438 4.36 -11.40 8.38
C PRO A 438 3.43 -10.20 8.60
N PHE A 439 2.82 -10.09 9.79
CA PHE A 439 1.90 -9.00 10.13
C PHE A 439 2.12 -8.56 11.58
N ALA A 440 2.87 -7.47 11.77
CA ALA A 440 3.34 -7.04 13.07
C ALA A 440 2.72 -5.70 13.50
N PHE A 441 2.23 -5.64 14.74
CA PHE A 441 1.83 -4.38 15.38
C PHE A 441 3.07 -3.59 15.82
N THR A 442 3.16 -2.33 15.44
CA THR A 442 4.30 -1.45 15.72
C THR A 442 3.87 -0.16 16.44
N GLY A 443 3.02 -0.29 17.46
CA GLY A 443 2.59 0.78 18.36
C GLY A 443 1.29 1.48 17.96
N ASN A 444 1.11 1.84 16.71
CA ASN A 444 -0.12 2.50 16.22
C ASN A 444 -0.48 2.16 14.77
N ARG A 445 0.08 1.06 14.26
CA ARG A 445 -0.13 0.56 12.91
C ARG A 445 0.26 -0.91 12.84
N PHE A 446 -0.15 -1.57 11.76
CA PHE A 446 0.33 -2.90 11.40
C PHE A 446 1.25 -2.82 10.20
N GLU A 447 2.36 -3.52 10.28
CA GLU A 447 3.36 -3.68 9.24
C GLU A 447 3.14 -5.03 8.54
N PHE A 448 2.68 -5.00 7.29
CA PHE A 448 2.56 -6.21 6.46
C PHE A 448 3.84 -6.37 5.65
N ARG A 449 4.66 -7.36 6.03
CA ARG A 449 6.05 -7.53 5.60
C ARG A 449 6.24 -8.45 4.39
N MET A 450 5.15 -9.02 3.87
CA MET A 450 5.22 -10.02 2.80
C MET A 450 5.27 -9.42 1.39
N VAL A 451 4.94 -8.15 1.19
CA VAL A 451 4.84 -7.56 -0.15
C VAL A 451 6.21 -7.53 -0.82
N GLY A 452 6.29 -8.00 -2.06
CA GLY A 452 7.52 -8.01 -2.85
C GLY A 452 7.95 -6.61 -3.30
N SER A 453 9.25 -6.42 -3.53
CA SER A 453 9.81 -5.12 -3.94
C SER A 453 9.21 -4.57 -5.23
N SER A 454 8.94 -5.43 -6.22
CA SER A 454 8.32 -5.03 -7.50
C SER A 454 6.79 -5.01 -7.46
N ASP A 455 6.17 -5.48 -6.37
CA ASP A 455 4.72 -5.62 -6.31
C ASP A 455 4.02 -4.27 -6.06
N ASN A 456 2.81 -4.13 -6.63
CA ASN A 456 1.92 -3.01 -6.36
C ASN A 456 1.19 -3.21 -5.03
N ILE A 457 1.11 -2.18 -4.21
CA ILE A 457 0.50 -2.25 -2.88
C ILE A 457 -1.04 -2.07 -2.87
N ALA A 458 -1.69 -1.85 -4.02
CA ALA A 458 -3.15 -1.70 -4.07
C ALA A 458 -3.87 -2.97 -3.61
N CYS A 459 -3.42 -4.15 -4.06
CA CYS A 459 -4.06 -5.42 -3.71
C CYS A 459 -4.01 -5.71 -2.20
N PRO A 460 -2.84 -5.73 -1.52
CA PRO A 460 -2.80 -6.00 -0.09
C PRO A 460 -3.63 -4.99 0.73
N ASN A 461 -3.59 -3.71 0.37
CA ASN A 461 -4.39 -2.70 1.07
C ASN A 461 -5.91 -2.86 0.80
N ALA A 462 -6.31 -3.21 -0.44
CA ALA A 462 -7.71 -3.47 -0.77
C ALA A 462 -8.27 -4.68 -0.01
N LEU A 463 -7.49 -5.75 0.08
CA LEU A 463 -7.90 -6.96 0.80
C LEU A 463 -7.98 -6.71 2.30
N LEU A 464 -6.97 -6.06 2.88
CA LEU A 464 -6.97 -5.74 4.31
C LEU A 464 -8.14 -4.81 4.69
N ASN A 465 -8.39 -3.76 3.92
CA ASN A 465 -9.55 -2.89 4.12
C ASN A 465 -10.87 -3.66 4.07
N THR A 466 -11.00 -4.61 3.13
CA THR A 466 -12.22 -5.41 2.95
C THR A 466 -12.44 -6.37 4.12
N ILE A 467 -11.38 -7.04 4.56
CA ILE A 467 -11.39 -7.96 5.69
C ILE A 467 -11.83 -7.22 6.97
N VAL A 468 -11.22 -6.07 7.24
CA VAL A 468 -11.57 -5.25 8.42
C VAL A 468 -13.01 -4.73 8.33
N ALA A 469 -13.47 -4.30 7.16
CA ALA A 469 -14.86 -3.89 6.96
C ALA A 469 -15.84 -5.04 7.23
N GLU A 470 -15.50 -6.27 6.83
CA GLU A 470 -16.34 -7.45 7.11
C GLU A 470 -16.48 -7.70 8.60
N GLU A 471 -15.36 -7.75 9.33
CA GLU A 471 -15.40 -8.05 10.76
C GLU A 471 -16.08 -6.95 11.57
N LEU A 472 -15.78 -5.69 11.27
CA LEU A 472 -16.49 -4.57 11.89
C LEU A 472 -17.99 -4.61 11.58
N SER A 473 -18.40 -5.01 10.37
CA SER A 473 -19.83 -5.17 10.02
C SER A 473 -20.51 -6.22 10.88
N GLN A 474 -19.86 -7.37 11.10
CA GLN A 474 -20.40 -8.43 11.98
C GLN A 474 -20.49 -7.95 13.43
N PHE A 475 -19.46 -7.23 13.92
CA PHE A 475 -19.47 -6.69 15.28
C PHE A 475 -20.54 -5.62 15.47
N ILE A 476 -20.79 -4.79 14.46
CA ILE A 476 -21.88 -3.80 14.48
C ILE A 476 -23.23 -4.51 14.60
N GLU A 477 -23.49 -5.52 13.80
CA GLU A 477 -24.76 -6.27 13.84
C GLU A 477 -25.03 -6.86 15.24
N ARG A 478 -24.00 -7.31 15.94
CA ARG A 478 -24.10 -7.83 17.28
C ARG A 478 -24.27 -6.74 18.35
N LEU A 479 -23.54 -5.63 18.25
CA LEU A 479 -23.49 -4.60 19.28
C LEU A 479 -24.59 -3.55 19.16
N GLU A 480 -25.11 -3.30 17.96
CA GLU A 480 -26.09 -2.25 17.69
C GLU A 480 -27.38 -2.36 18.53
N PRO A 481 -27.92 -3.57 18.82
CA PRO A 481 -29.08 -3.71 19.71
C PRO A 481 -28.86 -3.20 21.15
N PHE A 482 -27.60 -3.09 21.57
CA PHE A 482 -27.22 -2.64 22.91
C PHE A 482 -26.79 -1.17 22.96
N LYS A 483 -26.76 -0.47 21.81
CA LYS A 483 -26.33 0.94 21.74
C LYS A 483 -27.08 1.80 22.76
N GLY A 484 -26.31 2.54 23.58
CA GLY A 484 -26.86 3.45 24.59
C GLY A 484 -27.49 2.77 25.81
N SER A 485 -27.44 1.46 25.91
CA SER A 485 -27.89 0.71 27.09
C SER A 485 -26.74 0.51 28.10
N ASN A 486 -27.10 0.27 29.37
CA ASN A 486 -26.14 -0.12 30.42
C ASN A 486 -25.48 -1.48 30.16
N GLY A 487 -25.99 -2.27 29.22
CA GLY A 487 -25.46 -3.55 28.82
C GLY A 487 -24.42 -3.50 27.71
N PHE A 488 -24.21 -2.35 27.06
CA PHE A 488 -23.32 -2.21 25.91
C PHE A 488 -21.89 -2.65 26.20
N GLU A 489 -21.29 -2.11 27.26
CA GLU A 489 -19.92 -2.43 27.65
C GLU A 489 -19.74 -3.93 27.99
N ASN A 490 -20.72 -4.52 28.66
CA ASN A 490 -20.68 -5.96 28.97
C ASN A 490 -20.75 -6.82 27.71
N GLU A 491 -21.57 -6.43 26.70
CA GLU A 491 -21.63 -7.18 25.43
C GLU A 491 -20.33 -7.00 24.63
N VAL A 492 -19.71 -5.82 24.66
CA VAL A 492 -18.38 -5.61 24.07
C VAL A 492 -17.36 -6.56 24.71
N LYS A 493 -17.26 -6.58 26.04
CA LYS A 493 -16.31 -7.47 26.75
C LYS A 493 -16.55 -8.95 26.43
N LYS A 494 -17.81 -9.36 26.33
CA LYS A 494 -18.18 -10.72 25.92
C LYS A 494 -17.75 -11.04 24.49
N LEU A 495 -17.99 -10.12 23.55
CA LEU A 495 -17.52 -10.24 22.17
C LEU A 495 -15.99 -10.39 22.11
N LEU A 496 -15.25 -9.51 22.80
CA LEU A 496 -13.78 -9.58 22.84
C LEU A 496 -13.29 -10.95 23.33
N LYS A 497 -13.85 -11.42 24.45
CA LYS A 497 -13.49 -12.72 25.04
C LYS A 497 -13.73 -13.89 24.09
N GLU A 498 -14.87 -13.91 23.40
CA GLU A 498 -15.20 -14.94 22.41
C GLU A 498 -14.23 -14.93 21.23
N VAL A 499 -13.97 -13.73 20.65
CA VAL A 499 -13.03 -13.58 19.53
C VAL A 499 -11.61 -13.99 19.92
N ILE A 500 -11.12 -13.56 21.08
CA ILE A 500 -9.79 -13.92 21.56
C ILE A 500 -9.69 -15.44 21.68
N LYS A 501 -10.65 -16.07 22.33
CA LYS A 501 -10.66 -17.53 22.54
C LYS A 501 -10.66 -18.32 21.22
N GLU A 502 -11.35 -17.83 20.19
CA GLU A 502 -11.51 -18.54 18.92
C GLU A 502 -10.33 -18.28 17.97
N HIS A 503 -9.80 -17.05 17.93
CA HIS A 503 -8.88 -16.59 16.91
C HIS A 503 -7.46 -16.28 17.40
N SER A 504 -7.16 -16.40 18.70
CA SER A 504 -5.79 -16.18 19.22
C SER A 504 -4.75 -17.14 18.65
N ARG A 505 -5.16 -18.21 17.98
CA ARG A 505 -4.26 -19.15 17.28
C ARG A 505 -3.38 -18.48 16.23
N ILE A 506 -3.81 -17.33 15.66
CA ILE A 506 -3.03 -16.56 14.67
C ILE A 506 -1.91 -15.75 15.32
N ILE A 507 -1.98 -15.48 16.64
CA ILE A 507 -1.00 -14.67 17.37
C ILE A 507 0.25 -15.49 17.61
N PHE A 508 1.41 -14.99 17.18
CA PHE A 508 2.69 -15.63 17.38
C PHE A 508 3.80 -14.59 17.56
N ASN A 509 4.43 -14.59 18.72
CA ASN A 509 5.52 -13.68 19.09
C ASN A 509 6.91 -14.32 19.01
N GLY A 510 7.01 -15.59 18.58
CA GLY A 510 8.24 -16.35 18.49
C GLY A 510 8.98 -16.18 17.16
N ASP A 511 10.01 -17.00 16.95
CA ASP A 511 10.80 -17.06 15.72
C ASP A 511 10.05 -17.78 14.59
N GLY A 512 9.56 -17.02 13.60
CA GLY A 512 8.84 -17.53 12.43
C GLY A 512 9.69 -18.34 11.46
N TYR A 513 11.03 -18.28 11.54
CA TYR A 513 11.93 -19.07 10.67
C TYR A 513 12.20 -20.47 11.20
N SER A 514 11.85 -20.75 12.46
CA SER A 514 12.12 -22.03 13.08
C SER A 514 11.30 -23.17 12.44
N ALA A 515 11.91 -24.36 12.34
CA ALA A 515 11.19 -25.55 11.88
C ALA A 515 10.08 -25.97 12.86
N GLU A 516 10.21 -25.58 14.11
CA GLU A 516 9.21 -25.77 15.17
C GLU A 516 7.95 -24.96 14.89
N TRP A 517 8.10 -23.73 14.34
CA TRP A 517 6.95 -22.90 13.99
C TRP A 517 6.07 -23.54 12.92
N ILE A 518 6.66 -24.14 11.89
CA ILE A 518 5.88 -24.82 10.84
C ILE A 518 4.99 -25.92 11.45
N LYS A 519 5.55 -26.72 12.37
CA LYS A 519 4.82 -27.78 13.06
C LYS A 519 3.75 -27.23 14.01
N GLU A 520 4.07 -26.14 14.71
CA GLU A 520 3.13 -25.50 15.61
C GLU A 520 1.98 -24.84 14.83
N ALA A 521 2.25 -24.19 13.72
CA ALA A 521 1.25 -23.60 12.84
C ALA A 521 0.29 -24.67 12.27
N GLU A 522 0.81 -25.80 11.81
CA GLU A 522 0.01 -26.95 11.38
C GLU A 522 -0.90 -27.46 12.51
N LYS A 523 -0.36 -27.61 13.71
CA LYS A 523 -1.12 -28.02 14.90
C LYS A 523 -2.21 -27.02 15.29
N ARG A 524 -1.97 -25.72 15.10
CA ARG A 524 -2.96 -24.65 15.29
C ARG A 524 -3.99 -24.60 14.15
N GLY A 525 -3.81 -25.36 13.06
CA GLY A 525 -4.66 -25.34 11.88
C GLY A 525 -4.49 -24.08 11.02
N LEU A 526 -3.32 -23.43 11.07
CA LEU A 526 -3.00 -22.29 10.22
C LEU A 526 -2.57 -22.78 8.82
N PRO A 527 -3.07 -22.15 7.74
CA PRO A 527 -2.70 -22.53 6.38
C PRO A 527 -1.25 -22.15 6.08
N ASN A 528 -0.59 -23.00 5.30
CA ASN A 528 0.73 -22.73 4.73
C ASN A 528 0.65 -22.82 3.20
N TYR A 529 0.87 -21.70 2.52
CA TYR A 529 0.85 -21.61 1.06
C TYR A 529 2.24 -21.18 0.55
N PRO A 530 3.17 -22.13 0.39
CA PRO A 530 4.57 -21.82 0.07
C PRO A 530 4.75 -21.18 -1.30
N SER A 531 3.86 -21.44 -2.26
CA SER A 531 3.97 -20.88 -3.60
C SER A 531 2.74 -20.07 -4.01
N THR A 532 2.92 -19.24 -5.03
CA THR A 532 1.85 -18.49 -5.70
C THR A 532 0.75 -19.42 -6.21
N VAL A 533 1.12 -20.59 -6.75
CA VAL A 533 0.17 -21.56 -7.31
C VAL A 533 -0.75 -22.11 -6.22
N ASP A 534 -0.24 -22.30 -5.01
CA ASP A 534 -1.01 -22.83 -3.89
C ASP A 534 -2.10 -21.85 -3.42
N CYS A 535 -1.85 -20.56 -3.47
CA CYS A 535 -2.79 -19.55 -2.96
C CYS A 535 -3.74 -18.97 -4.02
N MET A 536 -3.38 -18.96 -5.31
CA MET A 536 -4.21 -18.36 -6.37
C MET A 536 -5.65 -18.87 -6.45
N PRO A 537 -5.95 -20.19 -6.27
CA PRO A 537 -7.32 -20.69 -6.32
C PRO A 537 -8.27 -20.01 -5.30
N HIS A 538 -7.73 -19.55 -4.17
CA HIS A 538 -8.53 -18.96 -3.09
C HIS A 538 -9.19 -17.61 -3.46
N TYR A 539 -8.77 -16.96 -4.56
CA TYR A 539 -9.49 -15.78 -5.04
C TYR A 539 -10.96 -16.05 -5.33
N THR A 540 -11.30 -17.25 -5.78
CA THR A 540 -12.67 -17.61 -6.20
C THR A 540 -13.39 -18.52 -5.23
N ASP A 541 -12.85 -18.75 -4.03
CA ASP A 541 -13.54 -19.46 -2.95
C ASP A 541 -14.82 -18.73 -2.56
N GLU A 542 -15.90 -19.47 -2.34
CA GLU A 542 -17.21 -18.88 -2.01
C GLU A 542 -17.18 -18.00 -0.74
N LYS A 543 -16.35 -18.35 0.24
CA LYS A 543 -16.08 -17.52 1.43
C LYS A 543 -15.60 -16.12 1.02
N ASN A 544 -14.60 -16.06 0.15
CA ASN A 544 -13.96 -14.83 -0.31
C ASN A 544 -14.87 -14.05 -1.27
N LEU A 545 -15.53 -14.75 -2.19
CA LEU A 545 -16.52 -14.14 -3.10
C LEU A 545 -17.66 -13.46 -2.36
N ARG A 546 -18.08 -14.02 -1.21
CA ARG A 546 -19.14 -13.44 -0.40
C ARG A 546 -18.79 -12.04 0.09
N ILE A 547 -17.59 -11.85 0.67
CA ILE A 547 -17.16 -10.54 1.18
C ILE A 547 -16.95 -9.53 0.05
N PHE A 548 -16.38 -9.96 -1.07
CA PHE A 548 -16.18 -9.08 -2.21
C PHE A 548 -17.49 -8.59 -2.82
N ARG A 549 -18.49 -9.47 -2.90
CA ARG A 549 -19.84 -9.10 -3.35
C ARG A 549 -20.55 -8.19 -2.35
N LYS A 550 -20.45 -8.49 -1.05
CA LYS A 550 -21.08 -7.70 0.03
C LYS A 550 -20.66 -6.23 -0.05
N PHE A 551 -19.39 -5.97 -0.30
CA PHE A 551 -18.83 -4.62 -0.34
C PHE A 551 -18.62 -4.07 -1.77
N GLY A 552 -19.00 -4.82 -2.80
CA GLY A 552 -18.88 -4.39 -4.19
C GLY A 552 -17.41 -4.22 -4.65
N ILE A 553 -16.46 -4.95 -4.06
CA ILE A 553 -15.03 -4.82 -4.37
C ILE A 553 -14.71 -5.46 -5.72
N TYR A 554 -15.11 -6.73 -5.87
CA TYR A 554 -14.96 -7.52 -7.08
C TYR A 554 -16.22 -8.34 -7.37
N ASN A 555 -16.49 -8.57 -8.63
CA ASN A 555 -17.38 -9.66 -9.06
C ASN A 555 -16.55 -10.93 -9.39
N ARG A 556 -17.26 -12.07 -9.59
CA ARG A 556 -16.60 -13.35 -9.88
C ARG A 556 -15.73 -13.29 -11.15
N ASN A 557 -16.21 -12.65 -12.21
CA ASN A 557 -15.48 -12.58 -13.48
C ASN A 557 -14.19 -11.77 -13.33
N GLU A 558 -14.23 -10.65 -12.61
CA GLU A 558 -13.05 -9.84 -12.32
C GLU A 558 -11.98 -10.62 -11.55
N LEU A 559 -12.39 -11.48 -10.59
CA LEU A 559 -11.45 -12.32 -9.83
C LEU A 559 -10.89 -13.46 -10.68
N THR A 560 -11.73 -14.14 -11.48
CA THR A 560 -11.27 -15.17 -12.41
C THR A 560 -10.23 -14.62 -13.38
N ALA A 561 -10.49 -13.44 -13.95
CA ALA A 561 -9.55 -12.79 -14.85
C ALA A 561 -8.22 -12.44 -14.18
N ARG A 562 -8.26 -11.99 -12.93
CA ARG A 562 -7.03 -11.71 -12.16
C ARG A 562 -6.24 -12.98 -11.89
N THR A 563 -6.91 -14.06 -11.51
CA THR A 563 -6.28 -15.38 -11.33
C THR A 563 -5.57 -15.83 -12.61
N GLU A 564 -6.22 -15.73 -13.77
CA GLU A 564 -5.63 -16.09 -15.06
C GLU A 564 -4.40 -15.23 -15.39
N ILE A 565 -4.48 -13.92 -15.20
CA ILE A 565 -3.36 -13.00 -15.44
C ILE A 565 -2.18 -13.31 -14.52
N HIS A 566 -2.44 -13.55 -13.23
CA HIS A 566 -1.38 -13.92 -12.29
C HIS A 566 -0.69 -15.23 -12.68
N LEU A 567 -1.47 -16.27 -13.04
CA LEU A 567 -0.92 -17.55 -13.47
C LEU A 567 -0.18 -17.45 -14.80
N GLU A 568 -0.65 -16.63 -15.75
CA GLU A 568 0.07 -16.38 -17.00
C GLU A 568 1.40 -15.66 -16.74
N LYS A 569 1.40 -14.62 -15.92
CA LYS A 569 2.61 -13.90 -15.50
C LYS A 569 3.59 -14.85 -14.81
N TYR A 570 3.10 -15.65 -13.87
CA TYR A 570 3.89 -16.67 -13.17
C TYR A 570 4.54 -17.66 -14.16
N SER A 571 3.75 -18.22 -15.09
CA SER A 571 4.24 -19.15 -16.10
C SER A 571 5.31 -18.55 -17.02
N LYS A 572 5.20 -17.26 -17.36
CA LYS A 572 6.21 -16.55 -18.15
C LYS A 572 7.52 -16.35 -17.37
N THR A 573 7.41 -16.07 -16.08
CA THR A 573 8.58 -15.81 -15.22
C THR A 573 9.41 -17.08 -14.98
N ILE A 574 8.77 -18.25 -14.86
CA ILE A 574 9.49 -19.52 -14.63
C ILE A 574 10.01 -20.20 -15.90
N ARG A 575 9.62 -19.74 -17.09
CA ARG A 575 10.17 -20.23 -18.37
C ARG A 575 11.49 -19.59 -18.72
#